data_5296e6b19e0620f13d2b32c03ba61591
#
_entry.id   5296e6b19e0620f13d2b32c03ba61591
#
_cell.length_a   1.000
_cell.length_b   1.000
_cell.length_c   1.000
_cell.angle_alpha   90.00
_cell.angle_beta   90.00
_cell.angle_gamma   90.00
#
_symmetry.space_group_name_H-M   'P 1'
#
loop_
_entity.id
_entity.type
_entity.pdbx_description
1 polymer ?
#
loop_
_entity_poly.entity_id
_entity_poly.type
_entity_poly.pdbx_seq_one_letter_code
_entity_poly.pdbx_strand_id
1 'polypeptide(L)'
;DLVRSRGLGDVYKRQGELSSLSEWDSIRLDNLGIKTIIDLRTNQETLTAPIKYTKANILQIPISVGKIADAPQRVIEGRMRKGDAGVYMEDEYLQFVTDNTDQFAKVLEQFQNEDNYPILISCSYGKDRTGFLTAMLLAALDIPRDAIMEDYLTSNQYIDTSHLADIVKHLSTDAQESITVFLTANEGLMDLAFHKIKKEYGSTEKYLSKGLRLTD
;
A
#
# COMPACT_ATOMS: atom_id res chain seq x y z
N ASP A 1 7.70 -9.91 12.48
CA ASP A 1 8.30 -9.27 13.67
C ASP A 1 9.77 -8.86 13.49
N LEU A 2 10.29 -8.92 12.28
CA LEU A 2 11.63 -8.44 11.94
C LEU A 2 11.79 -6.94 12.23
N VAL A 3 10.73 -6.17 12.04
CA VAL A 3 10.69 -4.74 12.34
C VAL A 3 10.69 -4.50 13.86
N ARG A 4 10.03 -5.35 14.66
CA ARG A 4 10.09 -5.30 16.13
C ARG A 4 11.46 -5.64 16.69
N SER A 5 12.12 -6.66 16.13
CA SER A 5 13.46 -7.08 16.59
C SER A 5 14.53 -6.01 16.38
N ARG A 6 14.28 -5.01 15.55
CA ARG A 6 15.18 -3.89 15.25
C ARG A 6 14.72 -2.54 15.84
N GLY A 7 13.68 -2.52 16.67
CA GLY A 7 13.15 -1.31 17.27
C GLY A 7 12.32 -0.41 16.37
N LEU A 8 12.09 -0.81 15.09
CA LEU A 8 11.32 -0.02 14.12
C LEU A 8 9.81 -0.29 14.18
N GLY A 9 9.39 -1.39 14.82
CA GLY A 9 7.98 -1.77 14.90
C GLY A 9 7.07 -0.79 15.63
N ASP A 10 7.64 0.10 16.44
CA ASP A 10 6.91 1.13 17.18
C ASP A 10 6.96 2.50 16.48
N VAL A 11 7.75 2.64 15.41
CA VAL A 11 7.98 3.88 14.69
C VAL A 11 6.95 4.11 13.59
N TYR A 12 6.59 3.07 12.84
CA TYR A 12 5.53 3.11 11.84
C TYR A 12 4.70 1.82 11.83
N LYS A 13 3.47 1.91 11.32
CA LYS A 13 2.55 0.79 11.16
C LYS A 13 1.96 0.80 9.75
N ARG A 14 1.68 -0.41 9.21
CA ARG A 14 0.94 -0.60 7.96
C ARG A 14 -0.51 -0.84 8.29
N GLN A 15 -1.41 -0.24 7.53
CA GLN A 15 -2.85 -0.39 7.72
C GLN A 15 -3.60 -0.34 6.40
N GLY A 16 -4.72 -1.08 6.33
CA GLY A 16 -5.73 -0.96 5.31
C GLY A 16 -6.60 0.29 5.52
N GLU A 17 -7.87 0.19 5.17
CA GLU A 17 -8.81 1.29 5.26
C GLU A 17 -9.15 1.67 6.71
N LEU A 18 -9.15 2.96 7.02
CA LEU A 18 -9.45 3.51 8.34
C LEU A 18 -10.85 4.16 8.45
N SER A 19 -11.71 3.99 7.43
CA SER A 19 -13.06 4.57 7.44
C SER A 19 -14.04 3.78 8.28
N SER A 20 -13.80 2.49 8.51
CA SER A 20 -14.66 1.55 9.20
C SER A 20 -14.06 1.00 10.50
N LEU A 21 -13.21 1.81 11.16
CA LEU A 21 -12.60 1.43 12.45
C LEU A 21 -13.67 1.10 13.49
N SER A 22 -13.51 -0.04 14.15
CA SER A 22 -14.26 -0.38 15.35
C SER A 22 -13.78 0.47 16.55
N GLU A 23 -14.57 0.46 17.62
CA GLU A 23 -14.14 1.07 18.87
C GLU A 23 -12.84 0.46 19.40
N TRP A 24 -12.69 -0.86 19.28
CA TRP A 24 -11.46 -1.58 19.65
C TRP A 24 -10.25 -1.16 18.81
N ASP A 25 -10.42 -0.96 17.51
CA ASP A 25 -9.34 -0.49 16.65
C ASP A 25 -8.92 0.92 17.04
N SER A 26 -9.87 1.79 17.36
CA SER A 26 -9.60 3.15 17.82
C SER A 26 -8.82 3.15 19.14
N ILE A 27 -9.19 2.29 20.10
CA ILE A 27 -8.46 2.12 21.38
C ILE A 27 -7.04 1.60 21.09
N ARG A 28 -6.85 0.68 20.14
CA ARG A 28 -5.51 0.20 19.78
C ARG A 28 -4.64 1.29 19.19
N LEU A 29 -5.21 2.13 18.31
CA LEU A 29 -4.49 3.29 17.75
C LEU A 29 -4.11 4.29 18.86
N ASP A 30 -5.01 4.54 19.80
CA ASP A 30 -4.74 5.38 20.99
C ASP A 30 -3.57 4.83 21.80
N ASN A 31 -3.57 3.54 22.10
CA ASN A 31 -2.51 2.88 22.85
C ASN A 31 -1.15 2.88 22.12
N LEU A 32 -1.16 2.91 20.79
CA LEU A 32 0.04 3.06 19.97
C LEU A 32 0.54 4.50 19.93
N GLY A 33 -0.25 5.45 20.41
CA GLY A 33 0.11 6.87 20.44
C GLY A 33 0.34 7.48 19.06
N ILE A 34 -0.39 7.00 18.03
CA ILE A 34 -0.21 7.46 16.66
C ILE A 34 -0.41 8.97 16.59
N LYS A 35 0.62 9.68 16.13
CA LYS A 35 0.58 11.15 15.96
C LYS A 35 0.19 11.55 14.53
N THR A 36 0.66 10.78 13.54
CA THR A 36 0.45 11.11 12.13
C THR A 36 -0.07 9.90 11.36
N ILE A 37 -1.11 10.11 10.58
CA ILE A 37 -1.62 9.16 9.59
C ILE A 37 -1.30 9.70 8.21
N ILE A 38 -0.53 8.93 7.42
CA ILE A 38 -0.28 9.24 6.01
C ILE A 38 -1.25 8.41 5.18
N ASP A 39 -2.24 9.08 4.60
CA ASP A 39 -3.26 8.46 3.75
C ASP A 39 -2.83 8.54 2.27
N LEU A 40 -2.53 7.39 1.69
CA LEU A 40 -2.08 7.26 0.29
C LEU A 40 -3.25 7.17 -0.70
N ARG A 41 -4.49 7.18 -0.22
CA ARG A 41 -5.68 7.05 -1.06
C ARG A 41 -5.90 8.29 -1.92
N THR A 42 -6.47 8.08 -3.09
CA THR A 42 -6.90 9.16 -3.99
C THR A 42 -7.99 10.02 -3.34
N ASN A 43 -8.18 11.23 -3.86
CA ASN A 43 -9.25 12.12 -3.38
C ASN A 43 -10.64 11.47 -3.50
N GLN A 44 -10.88 10.68 -4.55
CA GLN A 44 -12.15 9.98 -4.72
C GLN A 44 -12.37 8.91 -3.65
N GLU A 45 -11.34 8.12 -3.33
CA GLU A 45 -11.41 7.10 -2.28
C GLU A 45 -11.69 7.74 -0.90
N THR A 46 -11.01 8.85 -0.58
CA THR A 46 -11.18 9.54 0.70
C THR A 46 -12.53 10.24 0.84
N LEU A 47 -13.09 10.78 -0.26
CA LEU A 47 -14.44 11.34 -0.26
C LEU A 47 -15.52 10.26 -0.03
N THR A 48 -15.31 9.07 -0.61
CA THR A 48 -16.27 7.95 -0.46
C THR A 48 -16.19 7.33 0.93
N ALA A 49 -14.99 7.21 1.49
CA ALA A 49 -14.72 6.52 2.74
C ALA A 49 -13.75 7.32 3.63
N PRO A 50 -14.18 8.44 4.24
CA PRO A 50 -13.31 9.30 5.03
C PRO A 50 -12.78 8.61 6.28
N ILE A 51 -11.54 8.93 6.69
CA ILE A 51 -10.98 8.46 7.96
C ILE A 51 -11.77 9.05 9.12
N LYS A 52 -12.21 8.19 10.04
CA LYS A 52 -13.00 8.59 11.22
C LYS A 52 -12.14 8.82 12.48
N TYR A 53 -10.87 8.43 12.46
CA TYR A 53 -9.96 8.64 13.58
C TYR A 53 -9.47 10.09 13.62
N THR A 54 -9.74 10.80 14.71
CA THR A 54 -9.54 12.26 14.82
C THR A 54 -8.41 12.67 15.77
N LYS A 55 -7.72 11.71 16.40
CA LYS A 55 -6.68 11.99 17.39
C LYS A 55 -5.28 12.14 16.79
N ALA A 56 -5.13 11.86 15.50
CA ALA A 56 -3.87 12.01 14.78
C ALA A 56 -3.97 13.11 13.72
N ASN A 57 -2.84 13.69 13.36
CA ASN A 57 -2.74 14.55 12.18
C ASN A 57 -2.85 13.70 10.91
N ILE A 58 -3.76 14.02 10.01
CA ILE A 58 -3.96 13.29 8.75
C ILE A 58 -3.28 14.05 7.63
N LEU A 59 -2.25 13.43 7.05
CA LEU A 59 -1.56 13.92 5.86
C LEU A 59 -2.01 13.10 4.66
N GLN A 60 -2.83 13.68 3.79
CA GLN A 60 -3.22 13.05 2.55
C GLN A 60 -2.17 13.31 1.47
N ILE A 61 -1.51 12.23 1.02
CA ILE A 61 -0.53 12.25 -0.08
C ILE A 61 -0.98 11.19 -1.08
N PRO A 62 -1.85 11.56 -2.04
CA PRO A 62 -2.49 10.59 -2.90
C PRO A 62 -1.51 9.96 -3.90
N ILE A 63 -1.53 8.64 -3.96
CA ILE A 63 -0.84 7.82 -4.96
C ILE A 63 -1.89 7.40 -5.99
N SER A 64 -1.67 7.73 -7.26
CA SER A 64 -2.56 7.32 -8.35
C SER A 64 -2.58 5.80 -8.51
N VAL A 65 -3.77 5.26 -8.79
CA VAL A 65 -3.99 3.83 -9.03
C VAL A 65 -4.32 3.54 -10.51
N GLY A 66 -4.16 4.53 -11.39
CA GLY A 66 -4.36 4.36 -12.82
C GLY A 66 -5.70 3.70 -13.17
N LYS A 67 -5.64 2.65 -13.99
CA LYS A 67 -6.83 1.92 -14.47
C LYS A 67 -7.57 1.15 -13.37
N ILE A 68 -6.94 0.88 -12.24
CA ILE A 68 -7.58 0.16 -11.12
C ILE A 68 -8.72 0.98 -10.52
N ALA A 69 -8.70 2.30 -10.65
CA ALA A 69 -9.80 3.15 -10.20
C ALA A 69 -11.18 2.71 -10.74
N ASP A 70 -11.24 2.23 -11.99
CA ASP A 70 -12.47 1.79 -12.64
C ASP A 70 -12.75 0.28 -12.48
N ALA A 71 -11.81 -0.47 -11.90
CA ALA A 71 -11.89 -1.93 -11.83
C ALA A 71 -13.14 -2.43 -11.10
N PRO A 72 -13.57 -1.88 -9.93
CA PRO A 72 -14.77 -2.32 -9.25
C PRO A 72 -16.02 -2.22 -10.12
N GLN A 73 -16.18 -1.11 -10.83
CA GLN A 73 -17.31 -0.91 -11.73
C GLN A 73 -17.28 -1.90 -12.89
N ARG A 74 -16.11 -2.16 -13.49
CA ARG A 74 -15.95 -3.11 -14.59
C ARG A 74 -16.22 -4.55 -14.17
N VAL A 75 -15.86 -4.92 -12.93
CA VAL A 75 -16.17 -6.24 -12.35
C VAL A 75 -17.69 -6.40 -12.22
N ILE A 76 -18.38 -5.42 -11.62
CA ILE A 76 -19.84 -5.44 -11.39
C ILE A 76 -20.59 -5.52 -12.72
N GLU A 77 -20.15 -4.80 -13.75
CA GLU A 77 -20.75 -4.77 -15.09
C GLU A 77 -20.38 -5.99 -15.96
N GLY A 78 -19.58 -6.93 -15.44
CA GLY A 78 -19.14 -8.11 -16.20
C GLY A 78 -18.21 -7.77 -17.38
N ARG A 79 -17.51 -6.65 -17.32
CA ARG A 79 -16.58 -6.16 -18.35
C ARG A 79 -15.12 -6.55 -18.12
N MET A 80 -14.82 -7.23 -17.00
CA MET A 80 -13.52 -7.84 -16.76
C MET A 80 -13.48 -9.24 -17.33
N ARG A 81 -12.43 -9.55 -18.07
CA ARG A 81 -12.14 -10.89 -18.61
C ARG A 81 -11.01 -11.52 -17.83
N LYS A 82 -10.88 -12.82 -17.96
CA LYS A 82 -9.76 -13.58 -17.39
C LYS A 82 -8.42 -12.95 -17.80
N GLY A 83 -7.57 -12.68 -16.81
CA GLY A 83 -6.25 -12.06 -16.99
C GLY A 83 -6.21 -10.53 -16.99
N ASP A 84 -7.34 -9.83 -17.20
CA ASP A 84 -7.35 -8.35 -17.21
C ASP A 84 -6.87 -7.77 -15.89
N ALA A 85 -7.28 -8.36 -14.78
CA ALA A 85 -6.88 -7.90 -13.44
C ALA A 85 -5.36 -7.98 -13.24
N GLY A 86 -4.71 -9.05 -13.73
CA GLY A 86 -3.26 -9.17 -13.71
C GLY A 86 -2.57 -8.02 -14.45
N VAL A 87 -3.03 -7.71 -15.66
CA VAL A 87 -2.51 -6.60 -16.46
C VAL A 87 -2.69 -5.26 -15.76
N TYR A 88 -3.81 -5.04 -15.08
CA TYR A 88 -4.05 -3.79 -14.33
C TYR A 88 -3.12 -3.66 -13.13
N MET A 89 -2.91 -4.76 -12.40
CA MET A 89 -1.98 -4.78 -11.27
C MET A 89 -0.53 -4.57 -11.70
N GLU A 90 -0.10 -5.20 -12.81
CA GLU A 90 1.24 -4.97 -13.39
C GLU A 90 1.43 -3.50 -13.78
N ASP A 91 0.45 -2.89 -14.45
CA ASP A 91 0.47 -1.48 -14.84
C ASP A 91 0.58 -0.56 -13.62
N GLU A 92 -0.17 -0.84 -12.53
CA GLU A 92 -0.09 -0.09 -11.27
C GLU A 92 1.31 -0.13 -10.64
N TYR A 93 1.91 -1.33 -10.54
CA TYR A 93 3.24 -1.47 -9.94
C TYR A 93 4.35 -0.83 -10.79
N LEU A 94 4.20 -0.81 -12.11
CA LEU A 94 5.09 -0.05 -12.99
C LEU A 94 4.93 1.46 -12.76
N GLN A 95 3.70 1.95 -12.62
CA GLN A 95 3.40 3.37 -12.37
C GLN A 95 3.89 3.83 -10.98
N PHE A 96 4.02 2.95 -9.99
CA PHE A 96 4.67 3.31 -8.73
C PHE A 96 6.08 3.85 -8.94
N VAL A 97 6.81 3.26 -9.91
CA VAL A 97 8.20 3.62 -10.19
C VAL A 97 8.32 4.75 -11.21
N THR A 98 7.33 4.96 -12.08
CA THR A 98 7.39 6.00 -13.13
C THR A 98 6.63 7.25 -12.75
N ASP A 99 5.34 7.12 -12.50
CA ASP A 99 4.41 8.25 -12.40
C ASP A 99 4.24 8.76 -10.97
N ASN A 100 4.43 7.86 -9.98
CA ASN A 100 4.18 8.15 -8.57
C ASN A 100 5.48 8.37 -7.74
N THR A 101 6.66 8.33 -8.36
CA THR A 101 7.95 8.50 -7.65
C THR A 101 7.99 9.78 -6.82
N ASP A 102 7.55 10.92 -7.38
CA ASP A 102 7.53 12.19 -6.65
C ASP A 102 6.56 12.19 -5.45
N GLN A 103 5.46 11.46 -5.55
CA GLN A 103 4.52 11.35 -4.44
C GLN A 103 5.08 10.46 -3.33
N PHE A 104 5.71 9.34 -3.68
CA PHE A 104 6.41 8.52 -2.70
C PHE A 104 7.58 9.27 -2.04
N ALA A 105 8.30 10.11 -2.77
CA ALA A 105 9.34 10.97 -2.21
C ALA A 105 8.76 11.92 -1.15
N LYS A 106 7.62 12.56 -1.41
CA LYS A 106 6.93 13.42 -0.42
C LYS A 106 6.49 12.67 0.83
N VAL A 107 6.08 11.39 0.68
CA VAL A 107 5.76 10.54 1.84
C VAL A 107 7.00 10.28 2.66
N LEU A 108 8.11 9.91 2.02
CA LEU A 108 9.37 9.60 2.71
C LEU A 108 9.98 10.83 3.41
N GLU A 109 9.76 12.03 2.86
CA GLU A 109 10.14 13.29 3.52
C GLU A 109 9.48 13.45 4.90
N GLN A 110 8.25 12.92 5.09
CA GLN A 110 7.56 12.99 6.38
C GLN A 110 8.25 12.16 7.48
N PHE A 111 9.02 11.14 7.09
CA PHE A 111 9.79 10.32 8.02
C PHE A 111 11.07 11.02 8.54
N GLN A 112 11.45 12.16 7.97
CA GLN A 112 12.59 12.96 8.45
C GLN A 112 12.20 13.88 9.62
N ASN A 113 10.89 14.05 9.88
CA ASN A 113 10.41 14.87 10.97
C ASN A 113 10.03 14.01 12.18
N GLU A 114 10.83 14.09 13.25
CA GLU A 114 10.62 13.33 14.49
C GLU A 114 9.28 13.65 15.17
N ASP A 115 8.73 14.84 14.98
CA ASP A 115 7.44 15.24 15.55
C ASP A 115 6.27 14.44 14.97
N ASN A 116 6.44 13.85 13.77
CA ASN A 116 5.42 13.04 13.13
C ASN A 116 5.25 11.65 13.77
N TYR A 117 6.23 11.18 14.53
CA TYR A 117 6.22 9.81 15.07
C TYR A 117 5.38 9.63 16.31
N PRO A 118 4.71 8.46 16.49
CA PRO A 118 4.63 7.33 15.58
C PRO A 118 3.74 7.60 14.34
N ILE A 119 4.18 7.11 13.17
CA ILE A 119 3.49 7.29 11.89
C ILE A 119 2.71 6.02 11.54
N LEU A 120 1.46 6.20 11.10
CA LEU A 120 0.63 5.16 10.48
C LEU A 120 0.53 5.43 8.98
N ILE A 121 0.89 4.44 8.16
CA ILE A 121 0.70 4.50 6.70
C ILE A 121 -0.55 3.72 6.34
N SER A 122 -1.43 4.30 5.53
CA SER A 122 -2.70 3.71 5.15
C SER A 122 -2.97 3.88 3.66
N CYS A 123 -3.59 2.87 3.05
CA CYS A 123 -4.27 2.94 1.76
C CYS A 123 -5.57 2.13 1.86
N SER A 124 -6.15 1.64 0.75
CA SER A 124 -7.43 0.92 0.80
C SER A 124 -7.29 -0.49 1.40
N TYR A 125 -6.25 -1.26 1.03
CA TYR A 125 -6.04 -2.63 1.53
C TYR A 125 -4.72 -2.82 2.29
N GLY A 126 -3.88 -1.80 2.38
CA GLY A 126 -2.60 -1.88 3.07
C GLY A 126 -1.55 -2.76 2.36
N LYS A 127 -1.82 -3.23 1.14
CA LYS A 127 -0.92 -4.16 0.43
C LYS A 127 -0.09 -3.50 -0.69
N ASP A 128 -0.72 -2.79 -1.64
CA ASP A 128 -0.02 -2.31 -2.85
C ASP A 128 0.76 -1.01 -2.60
N ARG A 129 0.09 0.13 -2.53
CA ARG A 129 0.71 1.44 -2.26
C ARG A 129 1.50 1.44 -0.96
N THR A 130 0.89 0.97 0.12
CA THR A 130 1.53 0.82 1.43
C THR A 130 2.66 -0.20 1.38
N GLY A 131 2.47 -1.34 0.70
CA GLY A 131 3.48 -2.38 0.56
C GLY A 131 4.70 -1.92 -0.21
N PHE A 132 4.51 -1.23 -1.34
CA PHE A 132 5.63 -0.66 -2.11
C PHE A 132 6.40 0.40 -1.31
N LEU A 133 5.70 1.33 -0.66
CA LEU A 133 6.33 2.33 0.21
C LEU A 133 7.13 1.67 1.34
N THR A 134 6.54 0.66 2.00
CA THR A 134 7.23 -0.10 3.06
C THR A 134 8.46 -0.82 2.52
N ALA A 135 8.36 -1.42 1.33
CA ALA A 135 9.51 -2.06 0.69
C ALA A 135 10.66 -1.07 0.45
N MET A 136 10.36 0.18 0.04
CA MET A 136 11.37 1.22 -0.15
C MET A 136 11.96 1.69 1.19
N LEU A 137 11.15 1.83 2.24
CA LEU A 137 11.64 2.14 3.60
C LEU A 137 12.57 1.05 4.13
N LEU A 138 12.18 -0.21 4.00
CA LEU A 138 12.99 -1.33 4.44
C LEU A 138 14.30 -1.43 3.64
N ALA A 139 14.24 -1.18 2.32
CA ALA A 139 15.43 -1.13 1.48
C ALA A 139 16.38 0.02 1.88
N ALA A 140 15.86 1.19 2.24
CA ALA A 140 16.65 2.31 2.75
C ALA A 140 17.33 2.01 4.10
N LEU A 141 16.81 1.04 4.84
CA LEU A 141 17.36 0.55 6.11
C LEU A 141 18.24 -0.71 5.91
N ASP A 142 18.69 -0.97 4.68
CA ASP A 142 19.53 -2.13 4.33
C ASP A 142 18.93 -3.49 4.71
N ILE A 143 17.59 -3.59 4.79
CA ILE A 143 16.92 -4.87 5.04
C ILE A 143 17.03 -5.75 3.79
N PRO A 144 17.42 -7.03 3.95
CA PRO A 144 17.56 -7.97 2.84
C PRO A 144 16.28 -8.13 2.03
N ARG A 145 16.42 -8.32 0.72
CA ARG A 145 15.31 -8.45 -0.22
C ARG A 145 14.28 -9.52 0.19
N ASP A 146 14.75 -10.66 0.67
CA ASP A 146 13.88 -11.78 1.09
C ASP A 146 12.99 -11.37 2.27
N ALA A 147 13.54 -10.64 3.24
CA ALA A 147 12.77 -10.13 4.38
C ALA A 147 11.76 -9.03 3.97
N ILE A 148 12.10 -8.19 2.98
CA ILE A 148 11.17 -7.22 2.38
C ILE A 148 10.01 -7.96 1.72
N MET A 149 10.27 -9.02 0.96
CA MET A 149 9.26 -9.81 0.29
C MET A 149 8.36 -10.54 1.29
N GLU A 150 8.93 -11.11 2.35
CA GLU A 150 8.18 -11.76 3.43
C GLU A 150 7.21 -10.78 4.10
N ASP A 151 7.68 -9.56 4.44
CA ASP A 151 6.82 -8.51 5.00
C ASP A 151 5.67 -8.15 4.04
N TYR A 152 5.98 -7.98 2.75
CA TYR A 152 4.96 -7.67 1.74
C TYR A 152 3.89 -8.77 1.62
N LEU A 153 4.31 -10.04 1.50
CA LEU A 153 3.41 -11.18 1.35
C LEU A 153 2.59 -11.48 2.62
N THR A 154 3.09 -11.08 3.79
CA THR A 154 2.38 -11.18 5.06
C THR A 154 1.05 -10.40 5.03
N SER A 155 0.90 -9.41 4.15
CA SER A 155 -0.36 -8.68 3.92
C SER A 155 -1.53 -9.63 3.63
N ASN A 156 -1.29 -10.76 2.94
CA ASN A 156 -2.32 -11.74 2.59
C ASN A 156 -3.00 -12.38 3.82
N GLN A 157 -2.35 -12.37 4.98
CA GLN A 157 -2.88 -12.94 6.22
C GLN A 157 -3.88 -12.00 6.92
N TYR A 158 -3.91 -10.72 6.53
CA TYR A 158 -4.68 -9.67 7.22
C TYR A 158 -5.77 -9.04 6.34
N ILE A 159 -5.86 -9.41 5.07
CA ILE A 159 -6.93 -8.93 4.19
C ILE A 159 -8.18 -9.77 4.47
N ASP A 160 -9.16 -9.18 5.16
CA ASP A 160 -10.44 -9.83 5.39
C ASP A 160 -11.36 -9.64 4.18
N THR A 161 -11.62 -10.75 3.49
CA THR A 161 -12.54 -10.82 2.34
C THR A 161 -13.86 -11.50 2.68
N SER A 162 -14.10 -11.86 3.92
CA SER A 162 -15.28 -12.61 4.36
C SER A 162 -16.60 -11.92 3.99
N HIS A 163 -16.63 -10.59 4.09
CA HIS A 163 -17.78 -9.77 3.72
C HIS A 163 -18.12 -9.80 2.22
N LEU A 164 -17.18 -10.23 1.35
CA LEU A 164 -17.39 -10.35 -0.09
C LEU A 164 -17.85 -11.75 -0.50
N ALA A 165 -17.72 -12.75 0.35
CA ALA A 165 -17.94 -14.15 -0.01
C ALA A 165 -19.33 -14.42 -0.61
N ASP A 166 -20.38 -13.81 -0.05
CA ASP A 166 -21.74 -13.95 -0.56
C ASP A 166 -21.99 -13.25 -1.89
N ILE A 167 -21.31 -12.14 -2.13
CA ILE A 167 -21.41 -11.40 -3.40
C ILE A 167 -20.63 -12.15 -4.48
N VAL A 168 -19.38 -12.51 -4.19
CA VAL A 168 -18.45 -13.12 -5.14
C VAL A 168 -18.99 -14.42 -5.72
N LYS A 169 -19.64 -15.27 -4.93
CA LYS A 169 -20.20 -16.57 -5.40
C LYS A 169 -21.24 -16.44 -6.49
N HIS A 170 -21.89 -15.26 -6.63
CA HIS A 170 -22.91 -14.99 -7.64
C HIS A 170 -22.37 -14.31 -8.90
N LEU A 171 -21.08 -13.95 -8.93
CA LEU A 171 -20.43 -13.33 -10.06
C LEU A 171 -19.93 -14.39 -11.07
N SER A 172 -19.64 -13.94 -12.30
CA SER A 172 -18.99 -14.78 -13.31
C SER A 172 -17.60 -15.25 -12.83
N THR A 173 -17.11 -16.34 -13.41
CA THR A 173 -15.76 -16.88 -13.10
C THR A 173 -14.67 -15.85 -13.35
N ASP A 174 -14.77 -15.06 -14.42
CA ASP A 174 -13.80 -14.01 -14.73
C ASP A 174 -13.82 -12.88 -13.70
N ALA A 175 -15.00 -12.53 -13.19
CA ALA A 175 -15.14 -11.55 -12.12
C ALA A 175 -14.57 -12.08 -10.78
N GLN A 176 -14.81 -13.36 -10.46
CA GLN A 176 -14.24 -14.00 -9.25
C GLN A 176 -12.72 -14.04 -9.30
N GLU A 177 -12.14 -14.40 -10.44
CA GLU A 177 -10.69 -14.37 -10.66
C GLU A 177 -10.15 -12.96 -10.48
N SER A 178 -10.79 -11.97 -11.10
CA SER A 178 -10.38 -10.56 -11.02
C SER A 178 -10.36 -10.06 -9.58
N ILE A 179 -11.39 -10.36 -8.78
CA ILE A 179 -11.45 -9.99 -7.37
C ILE A 179 -10.31 -10.66 -6.59
N THR A 180 -10.06 -11.94 -6.84
CA THR A 180 -8.97 -12.68 -6.20
C THR A 180 -7.63 -12.03 -6.48
N VAL A 181 -7.35 -11.68 -7.74
CA VAL A 181 -6.11 -11.01 -8.15
C VAL A 181 -5.98 -9.64 -7.49
N PHE A 182 -7.05 -8.83 -7.48
CA PHE A 182 -7.01 -7.50 -6.85
C PHE A 182 -6.83 -7.54 -5.33
N LEU A 183 -7.22 -8.62 -4.66
CA LEU A 183 -7.14 -8.74 -3.20
C LEU A 183 -5.92 -9.52 -2.70
N THR A 184 -5.11 -10.10 -3.59
CA THR A 184 -3.94 -10.90 -3.22
C THR A 184 -2.64 -10.13 -3.48
N ALA A 185 -1.77 -10.02 -2.47
CA ALA A 185 -0.39 -9.59 -2.67
C ALA A 185 0.38 -10.70 -3.40
N ASN A 186 1.03 -10.36 -4.51
CA ASN A 186 1.72 -11.30 -5.38
C ASN A 186 3.19 -10.92 -5.51
N GLU A 187 4.09 -11.87 -5.25
CA GLU A 187 5.54 -11.69 -5.34
C GLU A 187 5.98 -11.11 -6.69
N GLY A 188 5.43 -11.65 -7.80
CA GLY A 188 5.75 -11.19 -9.14
C GLY A 188 5.48 -9.70 -9.39
N LEU A 189 4.47 -9.11 -8.72
CA LEU A 189 4.19 -7.68 -8.83
C LEU A 189 5.27 -6.82 -8.16
N MET A 190 5.69 -7.21 -6.96
CA MET A 190 6.77 -6.51 -6.27
C MET A 190 8.11 -6.70 -7.00
N ASP A 191 8.38 -7.89 -7.51
CA ASP A 191 9.55 -8.14 -8.36
C ASP A 191 9.53 -7.30 -9.63
N LEU A 192 8.39 -7.16 -10.29
CA LEU A 192 8.21 -6.29 -11.45
C LEU A 192 8.60 -4.83 -11.13
N ALA A 193 8.16 -4.31 -9.99
CA ALA A 193 8.54 -2.96 -9.54
C ALA A 193 10.06 -2.84 -9.33
N PHE A 194 10.70 -3.79 -8.66
CA PHE A 194 12.15 -3.76 -8.48
C PHE A 194 12.94 -3.94 -9.79
N HIS A 195 12.45 -4.74 -10.73
CA HIS A 195 13.02 -4.82 -12.07
C HIS A 195 12.90 -3.48 -12.82
N LYS A 196 11.75 -2.81 -12.68
CA LYS A 196 11.54 -1.47 -13.25
C LYS A 196 12.50 -0.46 -12.64
N ILE A 197 12.68 -0.45 -11.32
CA ILE A 197 13.67 0.36 -10.61
C ILE A 197 15.08 0.13 -11.17
N LYS A 198 15.49 -1.14 -11.29
CA LYS A 198 16.80 -1.49 -11.83
C LYS A 198 16.98 -1.00 -13.27
N LYS A 199 15.94 -1.09 -14.09
CA LYS A 199 15.95 -0.66 -15.49
C LYS A 199 16.08 0.86 -15.61
N GLU A 200 15.32 1.63 -14.84
CA GLU A 200 15.23 3.10 -14.96
C GLU A 200 16.39 3.81 -14.22
N TYR A 201 16.78 3.29 -13.05
CA TYR A 201 17.74 3.95 -12.16
C TYR A 201 19.08 3.20 -12.04
N GLY A 202 19.14 1.94 -12.49
CA GLY A 202 20.34 1.09 -12.43
C GLY A 202 20.45 0.27 -11.14
N SER A 203 19.98 0.76 -10.01
CA SER A 203 19.89 0.01 -8.75
C SER A 203 18.83 0.60 -7.80
N THR A 204 18.49 -0.14 -6.75
CA THR A 204 17.57 0.32 -5.70
C THR A 204 18.14 1.52 -4.95
N GLU A 205 19.42 1.52 -4.60
CA GLU A 205 20.11 2.63 -3.92
C GLU A 205 20.03 3.93 -4.75
N LYS A 206 20.20 3.81 -6.07
CA LYS A 206 20.05 4.97 -6.96
C LYS A 206 18.60 5.46 -7.06
N TYR A 207 17.62 4.56 -6.98
CA TYR A 207 16.22 4.94 -6.92
C TYR A 207 15.91 5.65 -5.61
N LEU A 208 16.38 5.11 -4.47
CA LEU A 208 16.23 5.75 -3.16
C LEU A 208 16.82 7.16 -3.14
N SER A 209 18.06 7.33 -3.63
CA SER A 209 18.72 8.63 -3.59
C SER A 209 18.25 9.61 -4.67
N LYS A 210 18.08 9.19 -5.93
CA LYS A 210 17.74 10.09 -7.04
C LYS A 210 16.26 10.22 -7.31
N GLY A 211 15.51 9.10 -7.20
CA GLY A 211 14.06 9.07 -7.39
C GLY A 211 13.34 9.56 -6.15
N LEU A 212 13.58 8.89 -5.02
CA LEU A 212 12.89 9.18 -3.76
C LEU A 212 13.58 10.26 -2.91
N ARG A 213 14.73 10.78 -3.36
CA ARG A 213 15.46 11.91 -2.75
C ARG A 213 15.87 11.68 -1.31
N LEU A 214 16.06 10.41 -0.93
CA LEU A 214 16.63 10.08 0.36
C LEU A 214 18.13 10.40 0.34
N THR A 215 18.56 11.24 1.27
CA THR A 215 19.99 11.54 1.54
C THR A 215 20.43 10.78 2.77
N ASP A 216 21.72 10.47 2.86
CA ASP A 216 22.36 9.87 4.04
C ASP A 216 22.13 10.70 5.30
#